data_a0946a6f80b579b602dd601d58e64a78
#
_entry.id   a0946a6f80b579b602dd601d58e64a78
#
_cell.length_a   1.000
_cell.length_b   1.000
_cell.length_c   1.000
_cell.angle_alpha   90.00
_cell.angle_beta   90.00
_cell.angle_gamma   90.00
#
_symmetry.space_group_name_H-M   'P 1'
#
loop_
_entity.id
_entity.type
_entity.pdbx_description
1 polymer ?
#
loop_
_entity_poly.entity_id
_entity_poly.type
_entity_poly.pdbx_seq_one_letter_code
_entity_poly.pdbx_strand_id
1 'polypeptide(L)'
;MCSQTGQQMIQDKIHEYGLTGVVICSCSPRMHEQTFRKTCEKAGLNPYMVEIANIREQCSWIHKDMQEATEKAVILMRAAVAKVNLNAPLQPGESRVTKRALVIGGGIAGIQTAIDIADAGYEVDIVEKEPSIGGRMSQIDKTFPTLDCSACILTPKMVEASAHEKITLYTYCLLYTSD
;
A
#
# COMPACT_ATOMS: atom_id res chain seq x y z
N MET A 1 -3.64 20.98 -5.47
CA MET A 1 -3.87 20.80 -4.01
C MET A 1 -2.75 20.01 -3.34
N CYS A 2 -2.19 18.97 -3.97
CA CYS A 2 -1.09 18.16 -3.38
C CYS A 2 0.29 18.85 -3.39
N SER A 3 0.48 19.98 -4.12
CA SER A 3 1.70 20.80 -4.06
C SER A 3 1.90 21.43 -2.68
N GLN A 4 3.11 21.82 -2.37
CA GLN A 4 3.44 22.45 -1.09
C GLN A 4 2.57 23.71 -0.83
N THR A 5 2.41 24.57 -1.84
CA THR A 5 1.54 25.75 -1.77
C THR A 5 0.07 25.38 -1.48
N GLY A 6 -0.44 24.32 -2.15
CA GLY A 6 -1.81 23.86 -1.90
C GLY A 6 -2.01 23.28 -0.51
N GLN A 7 -1.02 22.56 0.00
CA GLN A 7 -1.05 22.03 1.37
C GLN A 7 -1.02 23.16 2.40
N GLN A 8 -0.20 24.19 2.17
CA GLN A 8 -0.16 25.36 3.06
C GLN A 8 -1.50 26.07 3.07
N MET A 9 -2.11 26.29 1.91
CA MET A 9 -3.44 26.89 1.82
C MET A 9 -4.51 26.11 2.60
N ILE A 10 -4.46 24.78 2.59
CA ILE A 10 -5.37 23.94 3.39
C ILE A 10 -5.17 24.21 4.88
N GLN A 11 -3.92 24.24 5.35
CA GLN A 11 -3.60 24.50 6.76
C GLN A 11 -4.08 25.90 7.18
N ASP A 12 -3.80 26.92 6.37
CA ASP A 12 -4.21 28.29 6.65
C ASP A 12 -5.73 28.40 6.77
N LYS A 13 -6.48 27.71 5.89
CA LYS A 13 -7.95 27.71 5.93
C LYS A 13 -8.54 26.96 7.11
N ILE A 14 -7.89 25.89 7.56
CA ILE A 14 -8.27 25.17 8.79
C ILE A 14 -8.18 26.11 9.98
N HIS A 15 -7.08 26.86 10.09
CA HIS A 15 -6.89 27.82 11.20
C HIS A 15 -7.79 29.04 11.08
N GLU A 16 -7.91 29.63 9.88
CA GLU A 16 -8.71 30.82 9.64
C GLU A 16 -10.20 30.64 10.00
N TYR A 17 -10.76 29.47 9.65
CA TYR A 17 -12.17 29.19 9.84
C TYR A 17 -12.48 28.25 11.00
N GLY A 18 -11.48 27.75 11.72
CA GLY A 18 -11.68 26.76 12.80
C GLY A 18 -12.36 25.48 12.31
N LEU A 19 -11.94 24.96 11.16
CA LEU A 19 -12.61 23.83 10.51
C LEU A 19 -12.48 22.56 11.34
N THR A 20 -13.57 21.83 11.48
CA THR A 20 -13.67 20.52 12.17
C THR A 20 -13.66 19.33 11.20
N GLY A 21 -13.78 19.60 9.91
CA GLY A 21 -13.74 18.60 8.84
C GLY A 21 -13.36 19.24 7.52
N VAL A 22 -12.72 18.49 6.61
CA VAL A 22 -12.25 18.97 5.32
C VAL A 22 -12.62 17.99 4.22
N VAL A 23 -13.14 18.53 3.12
CA VAL A 23 -13.36 17.78 1.86
C VAL A 23 -12.45 18.33 0.79
N ILE A 24 -11.68 17.44 0.17
CA ILE A 24 -10.75 17.78 -0.91
C ILE A 24 -11.27 17.20 -2.22
N CYS A 25 -11.70 18.09 -3.11
CA CYS A 25 -12.16 17.73 -4.44
C CYS A 25 -10.96 17.68 -5.41
N SER A 26 -10.44 16.49 -5.68
CA SER A 26 -9.22 16.33 -6.49
C SER A 26 -9.18 14.96 -7.20
N CYS A 27 -8.00 14.37 -7.30
CA CYS A 27 -7.78 13.05 -7.87
C CYS A 27 -8.13 11.91 -6.88
N SER A 28 -7.88 10.68 -7.31
CA SER A 28 -8.16 9.48 -6.51
C SER A 28 -7.52 9.54 -5.12
N PRO A 29 -8.24 9.14 -4.06
CA PRO A 29 -7.68 9.02 -2.71
C PRO A 29 -6.50 8.05 -2.65
N ARG A 30 -6.44 7.04 -3.53
CA ARG A 30 -5.34 6.04 -3.58
C ARG A 30 -3.95 6.67 -3.69
N MET A 31 -3.83 7.84 -4.32
CA MET A 31 -2.53 8.47 -4.54
C MET A 31 -2.12 9.43 -3.41
N HIS A 32 -3.06 10.22 -2.89
CA HIS A 32 -2.72 11.38 -2.07
C HIS A 32 -3.47 11.46 -0.73
N GLU A 33 -4.23 10.44 -0.37
CA GLU A 33 -4.99 10.44 0.89
C GLU A 33 -4.07 10.68 2.09
N GLN A 34 -2.96 9.96 2.16
CA GLN A 34 -1.98 10.12 3.24
C GLN A 34 -1.35 11.52 3.28
N THR A 35 -1.12 12.12 2.11
CA THR A 35 -0.59 13.48 2.01
C THR A 35 -1.55 14.49 2.62
N PHE A 36 -2.84 14.38 2.29
CA PHE A 36 -3.86 15.29 2.80
C PHE A 36 -4.17 15.07 4.28
N ARG A 37 -4.21 13.81 4.74
CA ARG A 37 -4.36 13.49 6.16
C ARG A 37 -3.24 14.10 7.00
N LYS A 38 -1.98 13.91 6.58
CA LYS A 38 -0.81 14.53 7.23
C LYS A 38 -0.83 16.06 7.17
N THR A 39 -1.34 16.63 6.08
CA THR A 39 -1.46 18.09 5.94
C THR A 39 -2.46 18.67 6.95
N CYS A 40 -3.61 18.01 7.11
CA CYS A 40 -4.64 18.42 8.08
C CYS A 40 -4.18 18.17 9.52
N GLU A 41 -3.49 17.07 9.79
CA GLU A 41 -2.90 16.76 11.08
C GLU A 41 -1.89 17.83 11.54
N LYS A 42 -1.05 18.33 10.63
CA LYS A 42 -0.12 19.45 10.90
C LYS A 42 -0.85 20.73 11.28
N ALA A 43 -2.07 20.91 10.83
CA ALA A 43 -2.93 22.03 11.22
C ALA A 43 -3.78 21.76 12.48
N GLY A 44 -3.54 20.65 13.18
CA GLY A 44 -4.26 20.28 14.40
C GLY A 44 -5.63 19.63 14.16
N LEU A 45 -6.02 19.34 12.91
CA LEU A 45 -7.24 18.63 12.60
C LEU A 45 -6.99 17.11 12.63
N ASN A 46 -7.90 16.37 13.27
CA ASN A 46 -7.81 14.91 13.29
C ASN A 46 -7.75 14.35 11.86
N PRO A 47 -6.77 13.48 11.51
CA PRO A 47 -6.56 13.01 10.14
C PRO A 47 -7.71 12.17 9.58
N TYR A 48 -8.63 11.67 10.41
CA TYR A 48 -9.82 10.94 9.98
C TYR A 48 -11.03 11.84 9.69
N MET A 49 -10.91 13.14 9.96
CA MET A 49 -11.90 14.17 9.59
C MET A 49 -11.63 14.76 8.20
N VAL A 50 -11.05 13.96 7.30
CA VAL A 50 -10.71 14.34 5.92
C VAL A 50 -11.33 13.37 4.95
N GLU A 51 -12.09 13.89 3.98
CA GLU A 51 -12.66 13.12 2.88
C GLU A 51 -12.15 13.64 1.53
N ILE A 52 -12.05 12.74 0.55
CA ILE A 52 -11.63 13.10 -0.81
C ILE A 52 -12.75 12.76 -1.78
N ALA A 53 -13.25 13.79 -2.48
CA ALA A 53 -14.14 13.61 -3.62
C ALA A 53 -13.30 13.46 -4.90
N ASN A 54 -13.33 12.29 -5.52
CA ASN A 54 -12.57 12.01 -6.73
C ASN A 54 -13.29 12.59 -7.95
N ILE A 55 -13.03 13.86 -8.24
CA ILE A 55 -13.63 14.56 -9.37
C ILE A 55 -12.80 14.47 -10.65
N ARG A 56 -11.53 14.04 -10.57
CA ARG A 56 -10.71 13.86 -11.77
C ARG A 56 -11.09 12.59 -12.53
N GLU A 57 -10.94 11.44 -11.91
CA GLU A 57 -11.18 10.15 -12.57
C GLU A 57 -12.68 9.86 -12.75
N GLN A 58 -13.52 10.32 -11.82
CA GLN A 58 -14.95 10.02 -11.86
C GLN A 58 -15.80 11.08 -12.56
N CYS A 59 -15.25 12.24 -12.89
CA CYS A 59 -15.97 13.29 -13.63
C CYS A 59 -15.21 13.75 -14.88
N SER A 60 -14.08 14.47 -14.73
CA SER A 60 -13.44 15.13 -15.87
C SER A 60 -12.83 14.16 -16.89
N TRP A 61 -12.49 12.95 -16.52
CA TRP A 61 -11.93 11.97 -17.46
C TRP A 61 -12.98 11.16 -18.22
N ILE A 62 -14.18 10.99 -17.66
CA ILE A 62 -15.20 10.12 -18.24
C ILE A 62 -16.34 10.85 -18.90
N HIS A 63 -16.58 12.12 -18.56
CA HIS A 63 -17.59 12.94 -19.19
C HIS A 63 -16.98 13.87 -20.24
N LYS A 64 -17.56 13.87 -21.45
CA LYS A 64 -17.20 14.79 -22.52
C LYS A 64 -17.95 16.12 -22.41
N ASP A 65 -19.17 16.07 -21.90
CA ASP A 65 -19.98 17.24 -21.64
C ASP A 65 -19.62 17.89 -20.31
N MET A 66 -19.37 19.20 -20.33
CA MET A 66 -18.94 19.97 -19.16
C MET A 66 -20.08 20.10 -18.14
N GLN A 67 -21.33 20.20 -18.59
CA GLN A 67 -22.46 20.34 -17.70
C GLN A 67 -22.70 19.07 -16.90
N GLU A 68 -22.73 17.91 -17.57
CA GLU A 68 -22.84 16.60 -16.91
C GLU A 68 -21.70 16.34 -15.93
N ALA A 69 -20.47 16.68 -16.32
CA ALA A 69 -19.30 16.56 -15.44
C ALA A 69 -19.44 17.43 -14.19
N THR A 70 -19.93 18.65 -14.34
CA THR A 70 -20.11 19.60 -13.23
C THR A 70 -21.22 19.12 -12.27
N GLU A 71 -22.35 18.68 -12.80
CA GLU A 71 -23.46 18.16 -12.00
C GLU A 71 -23.01 16.95 -11.17
N LYS A 72 -22.29 16.03 -11.79
CA LYS A 72 -21.73 14.87 -11.09
C LYS A 72 -20.69 15.27 -10.04
N ALA A 73 -19.82 16.23 -10.34
CA ALA A 73 -18.83 16.72 -9.38
C ALA A 73 -19.52 17.33 -8.15
N VAL A 74 -20.60 18.08 -8.32
CA VAL A 74 -21.41 18.64 -7.23
C VAL A 74 -22.03 17.53 -6.38
N ILE A 75 -22.55 16.47 -7.00
CA ILE A 75 -23.12 15.32 -6.29
C ILE A 75 -22.04 14.62 -5.44
N LEU A 76 -20.87 14.35 -6.02
CA LEU A 76 -19.75 13.70 -5.31
C LEU A 76 -19.25 14.56 -4.14
N MET A 77 -19.14 15.88 -4.36
CA MET A 77 -18.76 16.81 -3.31
C MET A 77 -19.78 16.82 -2.15
N ARG A 78 -21.07 16.90 -2.47
CA ARG A 78 -22.15 16.84 -1.45
C ARG A 78 -22.14 15.54 -0.67
N ALA A 79 -21.90 14.40 -1.34
CA ALA A 79 -21.79 13.11 -0.69
C ALA A 79 -20.58 13.06 0.26
N ALA A 80 -19.43 13.60 -0.15
CA ALA A 80 -18.23 13.66 0.68
C ALA A 80 -18.43 14.62 1.89
N VAL A 81 -19.12 15.74 1.72
CA VAL A 81 -19.48 16.65 2.83
C VAL A 81 -20.42 15.95 3.81
N ALA A 82 -21.43 15.26 3.32
CA ALA A 82 -22.32 14.49 4.17
C ALA A 82 -21.57 13.40 4.96
N LYS A 83 -20.63 12.72 4.29
CA LYS A 83 -19.80 11.69 4.92
C LYS A 83 -18.91 12.27 6.02
N VAL A 84 -18.17 13.34 5.75
CA VAL A 84 -17.26 13.93 6.76
C VAL A 84 -18.03 14.42 8.01
N ASN A 85 -19.25 14.87 7.84
CA ASN A 85 -20.12 15.26 8.96
C ASN A 85 -20.56 14.08 9.84
N LEU A 86 -20.51 12.86 9.30
CA LEU A 86 -20.82 11.63 10.04
C LEU A 86 -19.57 10.92 10.56
N ASN A 87 -18.39 11.37 10.17
CA ASN A 87 -17.12 10.79 10.64
C ASN A 87 -16.91 11.13 12.12
N ALA A 88 -16.27 10.21 12.82
CA ALA A 88 -15.79 10.43 14.18
C ALA A 88 -14.26 10.63 14.19
N PRO A 89 -13.72 11.47 15.08
CA PRO A 89 -12.29 11.64 15.23
C PRO A 89 -11.67 10.38 15.84
N LEU A 90 -11.20 9.47 14.98
CA LEU A 90 -10.59 8.23 15.42
C LEU A 90 -9.20 8.46 16.02
N GLN A 91 -8.82 7.62 16.96
CA GLN A 91 -7.48 7.56 17.51
C GLN A 91 -6.78 6.30 16.97
N PRO A 92 -5.53 6.42 16.48
CA PRO A 92 -4.78 5.24 16.06
C PRO A 92 -4.58 4.31 17.26
N GLY A 93 -4.88 3.03 17.05
CA GLY A 93 -4.54 1.99 18.02
C GLY A 93 -3.06 1.66 17.93
N GLU A 94 -2.43 1.38 19.05
CA GLU A 94 -1.09 0.84 19.11
C GLU A 94 -1.14 -0.66 19.35
N SER A 95 -0.42 -1.42 18.53
CA SER A 95 -0.21 -2.84 18.77
C SER A 95 1.28 -3.18 18.70
N ARG A 96 1.72 -4.12 19.54
CA ARG A 96 3.08 -4.62 19.47
C ARG A 96 3.25 -5.45 18.21
N VAL A 97 4.29 -5.15 17.45
CA VAL A 97 4.66 -5.92 16.26
C VAL A 97 5.91 -6.75 16.58
N THR A 98 5.83 -8.05 16.35
CA THR A 98 7.00 -8.92 16.35
C THR A 98 7.80 -8.62 15.08
N LYS A 99 9.07 -8.25 15.25
CA LYS A 99 9.96 -7.90 14.13
C LYS A 99 10.47 -9.17 13.43
N ARG A 100 9.55 -9.94 12.88
CA ARG A 100 9.79 -11.18 12.14
C ARG A 100 8.90 -11.17 10.90
N ALA A 101 9.38 -11.63 9.77
CA ALA A 101 8.65 -11.67 8.53
C ALA A 101 8.21 -13.10 8.20
N LEU A 102 7.01 -13.24 7.64
CA LEU A 102 6.52 -14.47 7.04
C LEU A 102 6.44 -14.27 5.52
N VAL A 103 7.17 -15.09 4.78
CA VAL A 103 7.15 -15.12 3.31
C VAL A 103 6.39 -16.36 2.88
N ILE A 104 5.28 -16.18 2.18
CA ILE A 104 4.43 -17.27 1.68
C ILE A 104 4.78 -17.56 0.23
N GLY A 105 5.39 -18.72 0.01
CA GLY A 105 5.86 -19.18 -1.29
C GLY A 105 7.37 -19.07 -1.47
N GLY A 106 8.02 -20.23 -1.67
CA GLY A 106 9.46 -20.38 -1.88
C GLY A 106 9.90 -20.28 -3.35
N GLY A 107 9.19 -19.52 -4.20
CA GLY A 107 9.65 -19.18 -5.54
C GLY A 107 10.75 -18.12 -5.52
N ILE A 108 11.32 -17.78 -6.69
CA ILE A 108 12.44 -16.81 -6.78
C ILE A 108 12.12 -15.46 -6.12
N ALA A 109 10.89 -14.97 -6.26
CA ALA A 109 10.47 -13.72 -5.63
C ALA A 109 10.45 -13.82 -4.10
N GLY A 110 9.90 -14.92 -3.55
CA GLY A 110 9.90 -15.15 -2.10
C GLY A 110 11.31 -15.36 -1.55
N ILE A 111 12.14 -16.13 -2.24
CA ILE A 111 13.54 -16.34 -1.88
C ILE A 111 14.29 -15.01 -1.81
N GLN A 112 14.22 -14.19 -2.87
CA GLN A 112 14.90 -12.89 -2.88
C GLN A 112 14.37 -11.95 -1.80
N THR A 113 13.05 -11.87 -1.63
CA THR A 113 12.44 -11.06 -0.57
C THR A 113 12.92 -11.48 0.82
N ALA A 114 13.01 -12.78 1.07
CA ALA A 114 13.47 -13.30 2.35
C ALA A 114 14.95 -12.94 2.60
N ILE A 115 15.81 -13.05 1.58
CA ILE A 115 17.21 -12.65 1.67
C ILE A 115 17.32 -11.15 2.00
N ASP A 116 16.63 -10.29 1.24
CA ASP A 116 16.67 -8.84 1.45
C ASP A 116 16.23 -8.42 2.86
N ILE A 117 15.19 -9.08 3.41
CA ILE A 117 14.69 -8.81 4.76
C ILE A 117 15.68 -9.34 5.81
N ALA A 118 16.27 -10.51 5.59
CA ALA A 118 17.23 -11.14 6.49
C ALA A 118 18.55 -10.34 6.55
N ASP A 119 19.03 -9.85 5.40
CA ASP A 119 20.18 -8.96 5.29
C ASP A 119 19.94 -7.62 6.01
N ALA A 120 18.69 -7.14 6.01
CA ALA A 120 18.29 -5.97 6.81
C ALA A 120 18.25 -6.25 8.33
N GLY A 121 18.53 -7.47 8.75
CA GLY A 121 18.70 -7.86 10.16
C GLY A 121 17.48 -8.49 10.82
N TYR A 122 16.41 -8.77 10.08
CA TYR A 122 15.18 -9.36 10.63
C TYR A 122 15.13 -10.87 10.40
N GLU A 123 14.49 -11.59 11.32
CA GLU A 123 14.18 -13.01 11.14
C GLU A 123 13.07 -13.20 10.11
N VAL A 124 13.19 -14.25 9.28
CA VAL A 124 12.26 -14.57 8.19
C VAL A 124 11.91 -16.03 8.20
N ASP A 125 10.62 -16.32 8.13
CA ASP A 125 10.11 -17.66 7.88
C ASP A 125 9.62 -17.74 6.43
N ILE A 126 10.16 -18.68 5.65
CA ILE A 126 9.63 -19.01 4.31
C ILE A 126 8.77 -20.26 4.44
N VAL A 127 7.51 -20.16 4.01
CA VAL A 127 6.60 -21.30 3.95
C VAL A 127 6.33 -21.66 2.50
N GLU A 128 6.62 -22.91 2.15
CA GLU A 128 6.42 -23.46 0.80
C GLU A 128 5.58 -24.74 0.87
N LYS A 129 4.55 -24.84 0.03
CA LYS A 129 3.68 -26.02 -0.04
C LYS A 129 4.34 -27.23 -0.72
N GLU A 130 5.26 -26.98 -1.63
CA GLU A 130 5.99 -28.04 -2.33
C GLU A 130 7.15 -28.58 -1.45
N PRO A 131 7.67 -29.77 -1.75
CA PRO A 131 8.77 -30.36 -0.99
C PRO A 131 10.09 -29.58 -1.05
N SER A 132 10.23 -28.69 -2.05
CA SER A 132 11.42 -27.87 -2.24
C SER A 132 11.07 -26.45 -2.64
N ILE A 133 11.95 -25.50 -2.33
CA ILE A 133 11.88 -24.14 -2.84
C ILE A 133 12.33 -24.07 -4.30
N GLY A 134 12.08 -22.93 -4.98
CA GLY A 134 12.45 -22.69 -6.38
C GLY A 134 11.22 -22.38 -7.26
N GLY A 135 10.07 -22.91 -6.90
CA GLY A 135 8.80 -22.64 -7.58
C GLY A 135 8.86 -22.93 -9.08
N ARG A 136 8.19 -22.09 -9.88
CA ARG A 136 8.15 -22.27 -11.35
C ARG A 136 9.51 -22.08 -12.01
N MET A 137 10.41 -21.31 -11.43
CA MET A 137 11.72 -21.06 -12.02
C MET A 137 12.60 -22.32 -12.06
N SER A 138 12.36 -23.27 -11.14
CA SER A 138 13.00 -24.59 -11.18
C SER A 138 12.50 -25.52 -12.30
N GLN A 139 11.37 -25.18 -12.93
CA GLN A 139 10.69 -25.99 -13.94
C GLN A 139 10.94 -25.51 -15.39
N ILE A 140 11.61 -24.40 -15.56
CA ILE A 140 11.92 -23.80 -16.88
C ILE A 140 13.42 -23.84 -17.17
N ASP A 141 13.78 -23.92 -18.43
CA ASP A 141 15.18 -23.90 -18.88
C ASP A 141 15.75 -22.46 -18.89
N LYS A 142 14.98 -21.54 -19.45
CA LYS A 142 15.43 -20.16 -19.67
C LYS A 142 14.40 -19.13 -19.21
N THR A 143 14.88 -17.96 -18.79
CA THR A 143 14.04 -16.83 -18.40
C THR A 143 13.77 -15.92 -19.59
N PHE A 144 12.56 -15.39 -19.67
CA PHE A 144 12.19 -14.35 -20.64
C PHE A 144 12.40 -12.96 -20.00
N PRO A 145 12.85 -11.94 -20.75
CA PRO A 145 13.15 -11.92 -22.20
C PRO A 145 14.62 -12.21 -22.54
N THR A 146 15.51 -12.29 -21.56
CA THR A 146 16.96 -12.36 -21.74
C THR A 146 17.46 -13.74 -22.19
N LEU A 147 16.63 -14.78 -22.02
CA LEU A 147 16.97 -16.17 -22.28
C LEU A 147 18.14 -16.70 -21.46
N ASP A 148 18.33 -16.14 -20.28
CA ASP A 148 19.33 -16.63 -19.32
C ASP A 148 18.95 -18.00 -18.76
N CYS A 149 19.96 -18.77 -18.35
CA CYS A 149 19.76 -20.06 -17.70
C CYS A 149 19.04 -19.87 -16.33
N SER A 150 17.83 -20.39 -16.21
CA SER A 150 17.02 -20.23 -14.98
C SER A 150 17.68 -20.89 -13.78
N ALA A 151 18.22 -22.09 -13.91
CA ALA A 151 18.92 -22.79 -12.83
C ALA A 151 20.18 -22.05 -12.38
N CYS A 152 20.90 -21.39 -13.31
CA CYS A 152 22.09 -20.64 -12.98
C CYS A 152 21.82 -19.39 -12.13
N ILE A 153 20.62 -18.81 -12.26
CA ILE A 153 20.16 -17.69 -11.44
C ILE A 153 19.55 -18.19 -10.13
N LEU A 154 18.70 -19.21 -10.20
CA LEU A 154 17.92 -19.70 -9.07
C LEU A 154 18.77 -20.41 -8.03
N THR A 155 19.68 -21.31 -8.44
CA THR A 155 20.43 -22.19 -7.52
C THR A 155 21.26 -21.40 -6.50
N PRO A 156 22.02 -20.35 -6.89
CA PRO A 156 22.75 -19.54 -5.91
C PRO A 156 21.82 -18.92 -4.86
N LYS A 157 20.63 -18.45 -5.28
CA LYS A 157 19.66 -17.83 -4.38
C LYS A 157 19.00 -18.83 -3.42
N MET A 158 18.75 -20.05 -3.89
CA MET A 158 18.28 -21.13 -3.02
C MET A 158 19.32 -21.49 -1.95
N VAL A 159 20.58 -21.59 -2.35
CA VAL A 159 21.70 -21.87 -1.42
C VAL A 159 21.84 -20.74 -0.41
N GLU A 160 21.84 -19.48 -0.86
CA GLU A 160 21.92 -18.30 -0.02
C GLU A 160 20.81 -18.29 1.03
N ALA A 161 19.56 -18.48 0.60
CA ALA A 161 18.41 -18.53 1.53
C ALA A 161 18.48 -19.70 2.52
N SER A 162 18.94 -20.87 2.06
CA SER A 162 19.02 -22.07 2.93
C SER A 162 20.18 -21.99 3.94
N ALA A 163 21.23 -21.24 3.64
CA ALA A 163 22.40 -21.07 4.49
C ALA A 163 22.32 -19.83 5.40
N HIS A 164 21.33 -18.95 5.19
CA HIS A 164 21.23 -17.70 5.94
C HIS A 164 20.74 -17.93 7.37
N GLU A 165 21.50 -17.46 8.37
CA GLU A 165 21.22 -17.70 9.81
C GLU A 165 19.84 -17.17 10.27
N LYS A 166 19.30 -16.16 9.59
CA LYS A 166 18.01 -15.53 9.94
C LYS A 166 16.84 -16.03 9.11
N ILE A 167 17.05 -16.99 8.21
CA ILE A 167 15.99 -17.57 7.39
C ILE A 167 15.67 -18.97 7.86
N THR A 168 14.41 -19.22 8.17
CA THR A 168 13.90 -20.56 8.45
C THR A 168 13.02 -21.02 7.31
N LEU A 169 13.31 -22.21 6.76
CA LEU A 169 12.56 -22.81 5.67
C LEU A 169 11.58 -23.85 6.20
N TYR A 170 10.29 -23.68 5.85
CA TYR A 170 9.23 -24.66 6.06
C TYR A 170 8.74 -25.14 4.72
N THR A 171 9.24 -26.26 4.25
CA THR A 171 8.79 -26.91 3.02
C THR A 171 7.71 -27.96 3.32
N TYR A 172 6.93 -28.32 2.30
CA TYR A 172 5.80 -29.25 2.44
C TYR A 172 4.81 -28.81 3.52
N CYS A 173 4.61 -27.51 3.63
CA CYS A 173 3.83 -26.87 4.69
C CYS A 173 2.65 -26.09 4.12
N LEU A 174 1.49 -26.26 4.73
CA LEU A 174 0.27 -25.53 4.41
C LEU A 174 -0.09 -24.58 5.54
N LEU A 175 -0.49 -23.37 5.17
CA LEU A 175 -1.03 -22.39 6.11
C LEU A 175 -2.54 -22.49 6.13
N TYR A 176 -3.10 -22.52 7.33
CA TYR A 176 -4.52 -22.44 7.57
C TYR A 176 -4.83 -21.17 8.37
N THR A 177 -5.92 -20.50 8.06
CA THR A 177 -6.49 -19.49 8.95
C THR A 177 -7.36 -20.22 9.98
N SER A 178 -7.12 -19.96 11.26
CA SER A 178 -8.09 -20.36 12.30
C SER A 178 -9.26 -19.38 12.25
N ASP A 179 -10.47 -19.90 12.27
CA ASP A 179 -11.71 -19.12 12.41
C ASP A 179 -11.77 -18.40 13.77
#